data_53360d4f870f41b237f9b73a9d06fcaf
#
_entry.id   53360d4f870f41b237f9b73a9d06fcaf
#
_cell.length_a   1.000
_cell.length_b   1.000
_cell.length_c   1.000
_cell.angle_alpha   90.00
_cell.angle_beta   90.00
_cell.angle_gamma   90.00
#
_symmetry.space_group_name_H-M   'P 1'
#
loop_
_entity.id
_entity.type
_entity.pdbx_description
1 polymer ?
#
loop_
_entity_poly.entity_id
_entity_poly.type
_entity_poly.pdbx_seq_one_letter_code
_entity_poly.pdbx_strand_id
1 'polypeptide(L)'
;MPAQAGSNHMLDLMRRNHTREAYLELIKHFRTKIPGVEFSTDLISGFCGETEQDHLDTLSLIQEVEYEMAFMFTYSMRERTHAWHKVEKGVWTDDLHPAIKKKRLADIVQTYRDTALKRSQKVDLNQIKLVLVDGYSKRSTREHPQMTGRTDTFKRCVFNVDCGSDYQHLNNTIQLQEGDYVVVQINEAAVSTLKATPLFRTTLTEFSQMKWKAKDFKVDFNGVLRRENVIV
;
A
#
# COMPACT_ATOMS: atom_id res chain seq x y z
N MET A 1 6.18 -6.30 9.52
CA MET A 1 6.58 -6.14 10.95
C MET A 1 6.10 -4.79 11.42
N PRO A 2 5.17 -4.71 12.38
CA PRO A 2 4.60 -3.43 12.82
C PRO A 2 5.63 -2.61 13.61
N ALA A 3 5.80 -1.35 13.21
CA ALA A 3 6.70 -0.42 13.89
C ALA A 3 6.13 0.02 15.25
N GLN A 4 4.82 0.19 15.34
CA GLN A 4 4.04 0.66 16.50
C GLN A 4 4.25 2.14 16.82
N ALA A 5 5.48 2.63 16.92
CA ALA A 5 5.87 4.02 17.16
C ALA A 5 7.21 4.33 16.50
N GLY A 6 7.50 5.61 16.34
CA GLY A 6 8.75 6.07 15.73
C GLY A 6 9.83 6.47 16.72
N SER A 7 9.56 6.48 18.03
CA SER A 7 10.53 6.90 19.07
C SER A 7 10.95 5.69 19.91
N ASN A 8 12.24 5.66 20.28
CA ASN A 8 12.78 4.62 21.14
C ASN A 8 12.13 4.63 22.54
N HIS A 9 11.79 5.82 23.06
CA HIS A 9 11.08 5.96 24.31
C HIS A 9 9.73 5.24 24.28
N MET A 10 8.91 5.45 23.23
CA MET A 10 7.64 4.76 23.08
C MET A 10 7.81 3.25 22.89
N LEU A 11 8.77 2.83 22.09
CA LEU A 11 9.06 1.42 21.87
C LEU A 11 9.43 0.70 23.17
N ASP A 12 10.20 1.33 24.03
CA ASP A 12 10.55 0.80 25.36
C ASP A 12 9.32 0.69 26.27
N LEU A 13 8.51 1.76 26.39
CA LEU A 13 7.29 1.75 27.17
C LEU A 13 6.29 0.69 26.69
N MET A 14 6.20 0.48 25.38
CA MET A 14 5.37 -0.56 24.75
C MET A 14 6.01 -1.96 24.83
N ARG A 15 7.21 -2.09 25.39
CA ARG A 15 7.98 -3.33 25.49
C ARG A 15 8.24 -3.98 24.13
N ARG A 16 8.60 -3.17 23.14
CA ARG A 16 9.05 -3.63 21.83
C ARG A 16 10.57 -3.84 21.87
N ASN A 17 11.01 -5.04 21.53
CA ASN A 17 12.42 -5.45 21.64
C ASN A 17 13.25 -4.99 20.42
N HIS A 18 13.00 -3.77 19.91
CA HIS A 18 13.76 -3.17 18.83
C HIS A 18 13.81 -1.66 19.00
N THR A 19 14.83 -1.04 18.44
CA THR A 19 14.95 0.42 18.35
C THR A 19 14.52 0.90 16.96
N ARG A 20 14.27 2.21 16.85
CA ARG A 20 14.02 2.88 15.57
C ARG A 20 15.13 2.61 14.56
N GLU A 21 16.38 2.73 15.00
CA GLU A 21 17.58 2.58 14.16
C GLU A 21 17.65 1.14 13.61
N ALA A 22 17.50 0.14 14.47
CA ALA A 22 17.48 -1.26 14.05
C ALA A 22 16.32 -1.56 13.08
N TYR A 23 15.16 -0.94 13.30
CA TYR A 23 14.03 -1.07 12.40
C TYR A 23 14.32 -0.47 11.01
N LEU A 24 14.88 0.74 10.95
CA LEU A 24 15.24 1.41 9.70
C LEU A 24 16.34 0.65 8.95
N GLU A 25 17.34 0.12 9.65
CA GLU A 25 18.37 -0.74 9.07
C GLU A 25 17.76 -1.99 8.45
N LEU A 26 16.83 -2.64 9.13
CA LEU A 26 16.11 -3.81 8.61
C LEU A 26 15.30 -3.47 7.34
N ILE A 27 14.57 -2.36 7.32
CA ILE A 27 13.86 -1.87 6.12
C ILE A 27 14.83 -1.67 4.95
N LYS A 28 15.96 -1.00 5.20
CA LYS A 28 17.02 -0.78 4.19
C LYS A 28 17.58 -2.11 3.67
N HIS A 29 17.83 -3.06 4.57
CA HIS A 29 18.31 -4.39 4.19
C HIS A 29 17.32 -5.11 3.28
N PHE A 30 16.03 -5.14 3.61
CA PHE A 30 15.02 -5.74 2.75
C PHE A 30 14.94 -5.07 1.39
N ARG A 31 14.94 -3.74 1.32
CA ARG A 31 14.91 -3.01 0.04
C ARG A 31 16.12 -3.32 -0.84
N THR A 32 17.27 -3.58 -0.21
CA THR A 32 18.50 -3.96 -0.94
C THR A 32 18.42 -5.40 -1.48
N LYS A 33 17.82 -6.32 -0.70
CA LYS A 33 17.76 -7.74 -1.06
C LYS A 33 16.59 -8.09 -1.95
N ILE A 34 15.49 -7.37 -1.83
CA ILE A 34 14.24 -7.63 -2.55
C ILE A 34 13.82 -6.34 -3.26
N PRO A 35 14.27 -6.14 -4.50
CA PRO A 35 13.86 -4.95 -5.27
C PRO A 35 12.34 -4.86 -5.40
N GLY A 36 11.80 -3.66 -5.14
CA GLY A 36 10.35 -3.42 -5.23
C GLY A 36 9.54 -3.93 -4.03
N VAL A 37 10.18 -4.40 -2.95
CA VAL A 37 9.45 -4.80 -1.73
C VAL A 37 8.69 -3.63 -1.13
N GLU A 38 7.43 -3.89 -0.80
CA GLU A 38 6.55 -2.94 -0.12
C GLU A 38 6.34 -3.31 1.34
N PHE A 39 6.10 -2.29 2.17
CA PHE A 39 5.95 -2.47 3.61
C PHE A 39 4.60 -2.00 4.08
N SER A 40 3.99 -2.81 4.96
CA SER A 40 2.84 -2.41 5.76
C SER A 40 3.22 -2.35 7.22
N THR A 41 2.53 -1.47 7.97
CA THR A 41 2.80 -1.26 9.40
C THR A 41 1.53 -0.98 10.18
N ASP A 42 1.61 -1.20 11.49
CA ASP A 42 0.65 -0.67 12.46
C ASP A 42 1.33 0.45 13.25
N LEU A 43 0.58 1.51 13.52
CA LEU A 43 1.00 2.66 14.32
C LEU A 43 -0.02 2.97 15.40
N ILE A 44 0.44 3.25 16.60
CA ILE A 44 -0.37 3.59 17.76
C ILE A 44 -0.02 5.00 18.21
N SER A 45 -1.04 5.85 18.32
CA SER A 45 -0.93 7.22 18.81
C SER A 45 -1.57 7.38 20.17
N GLY A 46 -0.98 8.20 21.03
CA GLY A 46 -1.57 8.54 22.33
C GLY A 46 -1.38 7.47 23.40
N PHE A 47 -0.29 6.72 23.34
CA PHE A 47 0.10 5.80 24.43
C PHE A 47 0.44 6.57 25.70
N CYS A 48 0.35 5.93 26.89
CA CYS A 48 0.70 6.52 28.17
C CYS A 48 2.10 7.14 28.13
N GLY A 49 2.23 8.41 28.53
CA GLY A 49 3.51 9.11 28.58
C GLY A 49 4.06 9.57 27.21
N GLU A 50 3.29 9.47 26.13
CA GLU A 50 3.73 9.94 24.80
C GLU A 50 3.93 11.47 24.81
N THR A 51 5.17 11.92 24.57
CA THR A 51 5.51 13.32 24.45
C THR A 51 5.25 13.85 23.04
N GLU A 52 5.37 15.17 22.86
CA GLU A 52 5.29 15.76 21.51
C GLU A 52 6.46 15.31 20.62
N GLN A 53 7.67 15.15 21.19
CA GLN A 53 8.81 14.64 20.45
C GLN A 53 8.58 13.21 19.96
N ASP A 54 8.02 12.33 20.79
CA ASP A 54 7.68 10.96 20.41
C ASP A 54 6.69 10.91 19.23
N HIS A 55 5.72 11.84 19.25
CA HIS A 55 4.79 11.99 18.15
C HIS A 55 5.48 12.45 16.86
N LEU A 56 6.34 13.48 16.94
CA LEU A 56 7.13 13.96 15.79
C LEU A 56 8.07 12.89 15.24
N ASP A 57 8.68 12.09 16.10
CA ASP A 57 9.50 10.95 15.70
C ASP A 57 8.68 9.91 14.93
N THR A 58 7.42 9.70 15.31
CA THR A 58 6.52 8.79 14.58
C THR A 58 6.15 9.36 13.20
N LEU A 59 5.90 10.67 13.09
CA LEU A 59 5.65 11.30 11.79
C LEU A 59 6.88 11.19 10.88
N SER A 60 8.08 11.43 11.43
CA SER A 60 9.32 11.32 10.67
C SER A 60 9.63 9.88 10.22
N LEU A 61 9.27 8.87 11.01
CA LEU A 61 9.40 7.47 10.61
C LEU A 61 8.51 7.15 9.39
N ILE A 62 7.28 7.65 9.36
CA ILE A 62 6.36 7.46 8.23
C ILE A 62 6.97 8.05 6.96
N GLN A 63 7.53 9.27 7.05
CA GLN A 63 8.16 9.96 5.92
C GLN A 63 9.41 9.24 5.41
N GLU A 64 10.20 8.68 6.32
CA GLU A 64 11.46 8.00 6.00
C GLU A 64 11.22 6.62 5.38
N VAL A 65 10.27 5.86 5.92
CA VAL A 65 9.98 4.50 5.44
C VAL A 65 9.09 4.52 4.19
N GLU A 66 8.23 5.53 4.01
CA GLU A 66 7.28 5.58 2.90
C GLU A 66 6.48 4.28 2.76
N TYR A 67 5.68 3.95 3.78
CA TYR A 67 4.86 2.74 3.81
C TYR A 67 3.82 2.70 2.69
N GLU A 68 3.67 1.53 2.08
CA GLU A 68 2.59 1.27 1.11
C GLU A 68 1.23 1.22 1.81
N MET A 69 1.19 0.64 3.00
CA MET A 69 -0.03 0.54 3.81
C MET A 69 0.29 0.78 5.28
N ALA A 70 -0.56 1.55 5.96
CA ALA A 70 -0.45 1.73 7.41
C ALA A 70 -1.83 1.63 8.07
N PHE A 71 -1.89 0.88 9.15
CA PHE A 71 -3.04 0.82 10.05
C PHE A 71 -2.74 1.67 11.27
N MET A 72 -3.56 2.66 11.51
CA MET A 72 -3.30 3.71 12.50
C MET A 72 -4.40 3.73 13.53
N PHE A 73 -4.03 3.64 14.80
CA PHE A 73 -4.95 3.49 15.91
C PHE A 73 -4.66 4.51 17.01
N THR A 74 -5.71 5.03 17.63
CA THR A 74 -5.58 5.69 18.93
C THR A 74 -5.42 4.62 20.00
N TYR A 75 -4.47 4.82 20.93
CA TYR A 75 -4.31 3.93 22.06
C TYR A 75 -5.59 3.87 22.90
N SER A 76 -5.99 2.66 23.18
CA SER A 76 -7.05 2.34 24.13
C SER A 76 -6.51 1.32 25.13
N MET A 77 -6.51 1.71 26.40
CA MET A 77 -6.01 0.85 27.46
C MET A 77 -6.78 -0.47 27.49
N ARG A 78 -6.05 -1.57 27.63
CA ARG A 78 -6.62 -2.90 27.80
C ARG A 78 -6.29 -3.41 29.17
N GLU A 79 -7.30 -3.91 29.88
CA GLU A 79 -7.14 -4.52 31.18
C GLU A 79 -6.10 -5.65 31.18
N ARG A 80 -5.43 -5.83 32.29
CA ARG A 80 -4.41 -6.88 32.51
C ARG A 80 -3.16 -6.78 31.63
N THR A 81 -2.99 -5.67 30.90
CA THR A 81 -1.73 -5.38 30.19
C THR A 81 -0.71 -4.77 31.16
N HIS A 82 0.56 -4.72 30.73
CA HIS A 82 1.60 -4.06 31.52
C HIS A 82 1.26 -2.58 31.77
N ALA A 83 0.81 -1.85 30.75
CA ALA A 83 0.43 -0.46 30.87
C ALA A 83 -0.71 -0.27 31.88
N TRP A 84 -1.75 -1.12 31.83
CA TRP A 84 -2.86 -1.10 32.76
C TRP A 84 -2.40 -1.30 34.21
N HIS A 85 -1.54 -2.30 34.48
CA HIS A 85 -1.01 -2.53 35.82
C HIS A 85 -0.12 -1.38 36.32
N LYS A 86 0.59 -0.70 35.43
CA LYS A 86 1.40 0.48 35.81
C LYS A 86 0.53 1.68 36.18
N VAL A 87 -0.55 1.89 35.45
CA VAL A 87 -1.51 2.96 35.75
C VAL A 87 -2.29 2.65 37.02
N GLU A 88 -2.77 1.42 37.20
CA GLU A 88 -3.47 0.99 38.42
C GLU A 88 -2.62 1.17 39.69
N LYS A 89 -1.32 0.93 39.59
CA LYS A 89 -0.36 1.14 40.67
C LYS A 89 0.09 2.61 40.82
N GLY A 90 -0.44 3.52 40.05
CA GLY A 90 -0.07 4.94 40.09
C GLY A 90 1.37 5.23 39.60
N VAL A 91 2.01 4.29 38.91
CA VAL A 91 3.38 4.46 38.38
C VAL A 91 3.35 5.20 37.03
N TRP A 92 2.33 4.95 36.21
CA TRP A 92 2.07 5.68 34.97
C TRP A 92 0.73 6.38 35.04
N THR A 93 0.57 7.40 34.22
CA THR A 93 -0.70 8.09 34.00
C THR A 93 -1.10 7.98 32.55
N ASP A 94 -2.38 7.76 32.27
CA ASP A 94 -2.95 7.95 30.92
C ASP A 94 -3.46 9.40 30.85
N ASP A 95 -2.50 10.32 30.82
CA ASP A 95 -2.68 11.76 31.03
C ASP A 95 -2.98 12.53 29.75
N LEU A 96 -2.86 11.89 28.58
CA LEU A 96 -3.16 12.56 27.34
C LEU A 96 -4.66 12.77 27.15
N HIS A 97 -5.05 14.04 27.08
CA HIS A 97 -6.45 14.40 26.83
C HIS A 97 -6.95 13.77 25.51
N PRO A 98 -8.18 13.23 25.45
CA PRO A 98 -8.71 12.59 24.24
C PRO A 98 -8.62 13.44 22.96
N ALA A 99 -8.76 14.77 23.09
CA ALA A 99 -8.60 15.67 21.95
C ALA A 99 -7.16 15.67 21.39
N ILE A 100 -6.14 15.56 22.26
CA ILE A 100 -4.74 15.48 21.84
C ILE A 100 -4.50 14.14 21.14
N LYS A 101 -4.98 13.04 21.70
CA LYS A 101 -4.88 11.71 21.06
C LYS A 101 -5.52 11.70 19.67
N LYS A 102 -6.72 12.31 19.53
CA LYS A 102 -7.42 12.45 18.26
C LYS A 102 -6.65 13.33 17.25
N LYS A 103 -6.09 14.46 17.72
CA LYS A 103 -5.27 15.33 16.87
C LYS A 103 -4.04 14.59 16.35
N ARG A 104 -3.27 13.95 17.25
CA ARG A 104 -2.08 13.19 16.87
C ARG A 104 -2.38 12.06 15.87
N LEU A 105 -3.49 11.35 16.06
CA LEU A 105 -3.93 10.36 15.07
C LEU A 105 -4.23 11.02 13.72
N ALA A 106 -4.89 12.17 13.70
CA ALA A 106 -5.16 12.90 12.46
C ALA A 106 -3.87 13.33 11.75
N ASP A 107 -2.87 13.80 12.50
CA ASP A 107 -1.55 14.17 11.97
C ASP A 107 -0.83 12.95 11.37
N ILE A 108 -0.87 11.80 12.04
CA ILE A 108 -0.32 10.52 11.52
C ILE A 108 -1.03 10.12 10.22
N VAL A 109 -2.37 10.16 10.19
CA VAL A 109 -3.17 9.81 9.01
C VAL A 109 -2.85 10.74 7.84
N GLN A 110 -2.73 12.04 8.11
CA GLN A 110 -2.40 13.02 7.06
C GLN A 110 -0.99 12.81 6.51
N THR A 111 0.00 12.66 7.39
CA THR A 111 1.40 12.39 7.00
C THR A 111 1.52 11.12 6.17
N TYR A 112 0.84 10.04 6.59
CA TYR A 112 0.80 8.80 5.82
C TYR A 112 0.18 9.01 4.44
N ARG A 113 -0.97 9.69 4.34
CA ARG A 113 -1.64 9.92 3.05
C ARG A 113 -0.78 10.71 2.08
N ASP A 114 -0.12 11.78 2.57
CA ASP A 114 0.74 12.61 1.74
C ASP A 114 1.96 11.84 1.24
N THR A 115 2.56 11.05 2.12
CA THR A 115 3.73 10.23 1.79
C THR A 115 3.37 9.09 0.83
N ALA A 116 2.29 8.36 1.13
CA ALA A 116 1.83 7.25 0.30
C ALA A 116 1.36 7.72 -1.08
N LEU A 117 0.73 8.91 -1.18
CA LEU A 117 0.35 9.48 -2.48
C LEU A 117 1.57 9.79 -3.34
N LYS A 118 2.56 10.51 -2.77
CA LYS A 118 3.81 10.83 -3.47
C LYS A 118 4.53 9.58 -3.95
N ARG A 119 4.62 8.57 -3.07
CA ARG A 119 5.21 7.28 -3.40
C ARG A 119 4.44 6.59 -4.55
N SER A 120 3.12 6.47 -4.43
CA SER A 120 2.27 5.82 -5.45
C SER A 120 2.42 6.50 -6.82
N GLN A 121 2.43 7.83 -6.87
CA GLN A 121 2.68 8.57 -8.10
C GLN A 121 4.07 8.31 -8.70
N LYS A 122 5.08 8.13 -7.86
CA LYS A 122 6.46 7.87 -8.29
C LYS A 122 6.67 6.43 -8.76
N VAL A 123 6.05 5.45 -8.08
CA VAL A 123 6.36 4.02 -8.25
C VAL A 123 5.34 3.31 -9.13
N ASP A 124 4.07 3.71 -9.08
CA ASP A 124 2.98 3.00 -9.76
C ASP A 124 2.53 3.67 -11.07
N LEU A 125 2.55 5.01 -11.14
CA LEU A 125 2.03 5.74 -12.29
C LEU A 125 2.77 5.35 -13.58
N ASN A 126 2.03 5.09 -14.65
CA ASN A 126 2.53 4.65 -15.95
C ASN A 126 3.25 3.28 -15.96
N GLN A 127 3.18 2.53 -14.85
CA GLN A 127 3.74 1.18 -14.79
C GLN A 127 2.75 0.14 -15.31
N ILE A 128 3.32 -0.96 -15.81
CA ILE A 128 2.57 -2.16 -16.15
C ILE A 128 2.59 -3.06 -14.93
N LYS A 129 1.41 -3.52 -14.50
CA LYS A 129 1.25 -4.41 -13.35
C LYS A 129 0.36 -5.60 -13.68
N LEU A 130 0.61 -6.70 -13.00
CA LEU A 130 -0.28 -7.84 -12.99
C LEU A 130 -1.33 -7.65 -11.89
N VAL A 131 -2.58 -7.92 -12.22
CA VAL A 131 -3.71 -7.79 -11.29
C VAL A 131 -4.50 -9.09 -11.27
N LEU A 132 -4.74 -9.63 -10.08
CA LEU A 132 -5.73 -10.68 -9.86
C LEU A 132 -7.11 -10.03 -9.73
N VAL A 133 -8.05 -10.46 -10.55
CA VAL A 133 -9.42 -9.93 -10.59
C VAL A 133 -10.22 -10.44 -9.40
N ASP A 134 -10.74 -9.53 -8.57
CA ASP A 134 -11.59 -9.85 -7.40
C ASP A 134 -13.09 -9.87 -7.76
N GLY A 135 -13.49 -9.34 -8.92
CA GLY A 135 -14.87 -9.22 -9.37
C GLY A 135 -15.27 -7.79 -9.71
N TYR A 136 -16.57 -7.50 -9.74
CA TYR A 136 -17.07 -6.18 -10.08
C TYR A 136 -16.78 -5.14 -8.99
N SER A 137 -16.42 -3.94 -9.43
CA SER A 137 -16.23 -2.79 -8.53
C SER A 137 -17.59 -2.40 -7.91
N LYS A 138 -17.57 -1.96 -6.63
CA LYS A 138 -18.78 -1.43 -5.96
C LYS A 138 -19.39 -0.21 -6.67
N ARG A 139 -18.63 0.48 -7.51
CA ARG A 139 -19.07 1.63 -8.32
C ARG A 139 -19.38 1.25 -9.76
N SER A 140 -19.35 -0.03 -10.10
CA SER A 140 -19.71 -0.53 -11.42
C SER A 140 -21.19 -0.26 -11.69
N THR A 141 -21.49 0.25 -12.87
CA THR A 141 -22.88 0.44 -13.36
C THR A 141 -23.05 -0.33 -14.66
N ARG A 142 -24.32 -0.48 -15.13
CA ARG A 142 -24.58 -1.11 -16.43
C ARG A 142 -24.02 -0.33 -17.61
N GLU A 143 -23.95 1.00 -17.48
CA GLU A 143 -23.40 1.90 -18.51
C GLU A 143 -21.88 1.98 -18.48
N HIS A 144 -21.30 1.84 -17.29
CA HIS A 144 -19.84 1.89 -17.05
C HIS A 144 -19.41 0.70 -16.21
N PRO A 145 -19.37 -0.50 -16.80
CA PRO A 145 -18.99 -1.70 -16.08
C PRO A 145 -17.51 -1.67 -15.73
N GLN A 146 -17.21 -1.79 -14.43
CA GLN A 146 -15.85 -1.77 -13.91
C GLN A 146 -15.58 -2.98 -13.04
N MET A 147 -14.38 -3.52 -13.16
CA MET A 147 -13.84 -4.56 -12.29
C MET A 147 -12.83 -3.99 -11.30
N THR A 148 -12.58 -4.73 -10.27
CA THR A 148 -11.54 -4.47 -9.28
C THR A 148 -10.68 -5.70 -9.10
N GLY A 149 -9.44 -5.49 -8.69
CA GLY A 149 -8.51 -6.56 -8.38
C GLY A 149 -7.37 -6.06 -7.50
N ARG A 150 -6.39 -6.94 -7.26
CA ARG A 150 -5.21 -6.68 -6.45
C ARG A 150 -3.94 -6.87 -7.25
N THR A 151 -3.01 -5.91 -7.08
CA THR A 151 -1.65 -6.05 -7.57
C THR A 151 -0.86 -7.00 -6.67
N ASP A 152 0.34 -7.38 -7.09
CA ASP A 152 1.31 -8.15 -6.30
C ASP A 152 1.71 -7.45 -4.99
N THR A 153 1.67 -6.13 -4.94
CA THR A 153 1.87 -5.32 -3.73
C THR A 153 0.60 -5.13 -2.91
N PHE A 154 -0.45 -5.90 -3.20
CA PHE A 154 -1.75 -5.88 -2.53
C PHE A 154 -2.55 -4.57 -2.70
N LYS A 155 -2.14 -3.68 -3.58
CA LYS A 155 -2.85 -2.42 -3.87
C LYS A 155 -4.07 -2.70 -4.72
N ARG A 156 -5.18 -2.06 -4.38
CA ARG A 156 -6.42 -2.18 -5.13
C ARG A 156 -6.28 -1.49 -6.48
N CYS A 157 -6.68 -2.19 -7.55
CA CYS A 157 -6.75 -1.65 -8.90
C CYS A 157 -8.19 -1.69 -9.42
N VAL A 158 -8.62 -0.63 -10.11
CA VAL A 158 -9.94 -0.53 -10.76
C VAL A 158 -9.72 -0.28 -12.26
N PHE A 159 -10.43 -1.02 -13.10
CA PHE A 159 -10.32 -0.97 -14.55
C PHE A 159 -11.65 -1.34 -15.21
N ASN A 160 -11.81 -1.03 -16.49
CA ASN A 160 -12.99 -1.38 -17.26
C ASN A 160 -13.05 -2.89 -17.52
N VAL A 161 -14.27 -3.42 -17.68
CA VAL A 161 -14.51 -4.86 -17.90
C VAL A 161 -13.94 -5.35 -19.22
N ASP A 162 -13.92 -4.49 -20.24
CA ASP A 162 -13.45 -4.87 -21.56
C ASP A 162 -11.94 -4.92 -21.59
N CYS A 163 -11.40 -6.13 -21.67
CA CYS A 163 -10.00 -6.37 -21.96
C CYS A 163 -9.83 -6.52 -23.47
N GLY A 164 -8.86 -5.82 -24.03
CA GLY A 164 -8.62 -5.82 -25.47
C GLY A 164 -8.31 -7.17 -26.08
N SER A 165 -7.78 -8.15 -25.32
CA SER A 165 -7.36 -9.45 -25.89
C SER A 165 -6.89 -10.46 -24.86
N ASP A 166 -6.77 -11.73 -25.27
CA ASP A 166 -5.97 -12.76 -24.62
C ASP A 166 -4.52 -12.63 -25.09
N TYR A 167 -3.54 -12.92 -24.25
CA TYR A 167 -2.11 -12.84 -24.62
C TYR A 167 -1.78 -13.66 -25.88
N GLN A 168 -2.44 -14.81 -26.05
CA GLN A 168 -2.24 -15.68 -27.20
C GLN A 168 -3.01 -15.26 -28.45
N HIS A 169 -4.07 -14.43 -28.28
CA HIS A 169 -4.99 -14.03 -29.36
C HIS A 169 -5.32 -12.54 -29.26
N LEU A 170 -4.34 -11.69 -29.56
CA LEU A 170 -4.42 -10.23 -29.40
C LEU A 170 -5.54 -9.51 -30.18
N ASN A 171 -6.32 -10.23 -30.98
CA ASN A 171 -7.39 -9.66 -31.80
C ASN A 171 -8.82 -9.92 -31.28
N ASN A 172 -8.99 -10.65 -30.18
CA ASN A 172 -10.30 -11.00 -29.66
C ASN A 172 -10.59 -10.28 -28.33
N THR A 173 -11.64 -9.49 -28.29
CA THR A 173 -12.12 -8.89 -27.03
C THR A 173 -12.62 -10.00 -26.09
N ILE A 174 -12.08 -10.03 -24.89
CA ILE A 174 -12.43 -11.01 -23.87
C ILE A 174 -13.09 -10.30 -22.71
N GLN A 175 -14.16 -10.89 -22.19
CA GLN A 175 -14.77 -10.47 -20.95
C GLN A 175 -14.01 -11.11 -19.78
N LEU A 176 -13.44 -10.26 -18.93
CA LEU A 176 -12.73 -10.69 -17.71
C LEU A 176 -13.71 -11.26 -16.70
N GLN A 177 -13.24 -12.25 -15.93
CA GLN A 177 -13.97 -12.93 -14.87
C GLN A 177 -13.19 -12.88 -13.56
N GLU A 178 -13.89 -13.09 -12.45
CA GLU A 178 -13.25 -13.27 -11.14
C GLU A 178 -12.27 -14.44 -11.18
N GLY A 179 -11.07 -14.22 -10.63
CA GLY A 179 -9.98 -15.19 -10.66
C GLY A 179 -9.04 -15.06 -11.87
N ASP A 180 -9.37 -14.27 -12.89
CA ASP A 180 -8.47 -14.00 -14.00
C ASP A 180 -7.26 -13.17 -13.56
N TYR A 181 -6.12 -13.42 -14.20
CA TYR A 181 -4.98 -12.51 -14.15
C TYR A 181 -4.98 -11.60 -15.37
N VAL A 182 -4.92 -10.31 -15.14
CA VAL A 182 -4.90 -9.30 -16.19
C VAL A 182 -3.67 -8.40 -16.06
N VAL A 183 -3.00 -8.16 -17.16
CA VAL A 183 -1.96 -7.15 -17.26
C VAL A 183 -2.63 -5.82 -17.51
N VAL A 184 -2.26 -4.83 -16.71
CA VAL A 184 -2.85 -3.49 -16.77
C VAL A 184 -1.78 -2.42 -16.83
N GLN A 185 -2.09 -1.30 -17.47
CA GLN A 185 -1.29 -0.08 -17.41
C GLN A 185 -1.93 0.89 -16.42
N ILE A 186 -1.16 1.37 -15.45
CA ILE A 186 -1.65 2.29 -14.43
C ILE A 186 -1.71 3.71 -15.00
N ASN A 187 -2.89 4.31 -15.00
CA ASN A 187 -3.14 5.66 -15.51
C ASN A 187 -3.28 6.70 -14.41
N GLU A 188 -3.81 6.29 -13.26
CA GLU A 188 -3.94 7.15 -12.08
C GLU A 188 -3.50 6.38 -10.83
N ALA A 189 -2.72 7.04 -10.00
CA ALA A 189 -2.25 6.48 -8.74
C ALA A 189 -2.71 7.35 -7.57
N ALA A 190 -3.55 6.80 -6.71
CA ALA A 190 -4.00 7.41 -5.47
C ALA A 190 -3.40 6.68 -4.26
N VAL A 191 -3.69 7.12 -3.06
CA VAL A 191 -3.14 6.54 -1.81
C VAL A 191 -3.38 5.03 -1.70
N SER A 192 -4.60 4.57 -1.98
CA SER A 192 -5.01 3.17 -1.77
C SER A 192 -5.62 2.51 -2.99
N THR A 193 -5.73 3.22 -4.11
CA THR A 193 -6.41 2.70 -5.30
C THR A 193 -5.70 3.20 -6.54
N LEU A 194 -5.46 2.29 -7.46
CA LEU A 194 -4.96 2.57 -8.79
C LEU A 194 -6.11 2.51 -9.78
N LYS A 195 -6.11 3.38 -10.79
CA LYS A 195 -6.96 3.21 -11.97
C LYS A 195 -6.09 2.81 -13.14
N ALA A 196 -6.57 1.88 -13.92
CA ALA A 196 -5.78 1.28 -14.98
C ALA A 196 -6.60 0.99 -16.23
N THR A 197 -5.88 0.83 -17.34
CA THR A 197 -6.41 0.26 -18.58
C THR A 197 -5.99 -1.20 -18.66
N PRO A 198 -6.93 -2.15 -18.78
CA PRO A 198 -6.61 -3.54 -19.00
C PRO A 198 -5.98 -3.72 -20.39
N LEU A 199 -4.90 -4.48 -20.47
CA LEU A 199 -4.19 -4.70 -21.71
C LEU A 199 -4.53 -6.08 -22.29
N PHE A 200 -4.33 -7.13 -21.50
CA PHE A 200 -4.65 -8.51 -21.88
C PHE A 200 -4.72 -9.41 -20.67
N ARG A 201 -5.46 -10.53 -20.83
CA ARG A 201 -5.52 -11.61 -19.85
C ARG A 201 -4.29 -12.52 -20.02
N THR A 202 -3.77 -13.06 -18.93
CA THR A 202 -2.60 -13.94 -18.91
C THR A 202 -2.66 -14.92 -17.75
N THR A 203 -1.62 -15.72 -17.59
CA THR A 203 -1.39 -16.58 -16.44
C THR A 203 -0.14 -16.13 -15.67
N LEU A 204 0.00 -16.55 -14.41
CA LEU A 204 1.23 -16.30 -13.63
C LEU A 204 2.49 -16.82 -14.32
N THR A 205 2.39 -18.00 -14.93
CA THR A 205 3.51 -18.64 -15.64
C THR A 205 3.93 -17.82 -16.86
N GLU A 206 2.98 -17.44 -17.71
CA GLU A 206 3.24 -16.60 -18.87
C GLU A 206 3.83 -15.26 -18.44
N PHE A 207 3.21 -14.59 -17.45
CA PHE A 207 3.71 -13.29 -16.96
C PHE A 207 5.15 -13.40 -16.43
N SER A 208 5.49 -14.46 -15.70
CA SER A 208 6.84 -14.66 -15.15
C SER A 208 7.90 -14.88 -16.23
N GLN A 209 7.52 -15.43 -17.38
CA GLN A 209 8.42 -15.68 -18.52
C GLN A 209 8.61 -14.42 -19.40
N MET A 210 7.75 -13.44 -19.25
CA MET A 210 7.80 -12.21 -20.02
C MET A 210 8.86 -11.26 -19.46
N LYS A 211 9.86 -10.93 -20.26
CA LYS A 211 10.81 -9.84 -19.97
C LYS A 211 10.17 -8.51 -20.33
N TRP A 212 9.29 -8.02 -19.45
CA TRP A 212 8.58 -6.77 -19.67
C TRP A 212 9.47 -5.55 -19.47
N LYS A 213 9.50 -4.70 -20.48
CA LYS A 213 9.88 -3.30 -20.33
C LYS A 213 8.66 -2.48 -20.71
N ALA A 214 8.28 -1.53 -19.88
CA ALA A 214 7.17 -0.60 -20.15
C ALA A 214 7.27 0.12 -21.53
N LYS A 215 8.45 0.09 -22.14
CA LYS A 215 8.75 0.66 -23.46
C LYS A 215 8.24 -0.19 -24.63
N ASP A 216 7.84 -1.43 -24.40
CA ASP A 216 7.51 -2.38 -25.48
C ASP A 216 6.05 -2.28 -25.92
N PHE A 217 5.26 -1.42 -25.26
CA PHE A 217 3.84 -1.26 -25.54
C PHE A 217 3.46 0.21 -25.71
N LYS A 218 2.88 0.51 -26.84
CA LYS A 218 2.16 1.76 -27.08
C LYS A 218 0.69 1.46 -27.28
N VAL A 219 -0.15 2.15 -26.55
CA VAL A 219 -1.60 2.19 -26.80
C VAL A 219 -1.80 3.23 -27.89
N ASP A 220 -2.37 2.83 -29.03
CA ASP A 220 -2.70 3.76 -30.10
C ASP A 220 -3.89 4.68 -29.73
N PHE A 221 -4.18 5.66 -30.59
CA PHE A 221 -5.27 6.62 -30.36
C PHE A 221 -6.66 5.98 -30.21
N ASN A 222 -6.82 4.71 -30.58
CA ASN A 222 -8.06 3.96 -30.46
C ASN A 222 -8.08 3.03 -29.22
N GLY A 223 -7.08 3.12 -28.33
CA GLY A 223 -6.98 2.26 -27.17
C GLY A 223 -6.51 0.83 -27.48
N VAL A 224 -6.04 0.57 -28.70
CA VAL A 224 -5.54 -0.74 -29.11
C VAL A 224 -4.05 -0.84 -28.79
N LEU A 225 -3.69 -1.90 -28.07
CA LEU A 225 -2.32 -2.20 -27.71
C LEU A 225 -1.54 -2.63 -28.96
N ARG A 226 -0.51 -1.90 -29.33
CA ARG A 226 0.45 -2.32 -30.35
C ARG A 226 1.77 -2.67 -29.69
N ARG A 227 2.24 -3.87 -29.99
CA ARG A 227 3.58 -4.34 -29.63
C ARG A 227 4.58 -3.73 -30.60
N GLU A 228 5.42 -2.79 -30.12
CA GLU A 228 6.58 -2.34 -30.89
C GLU A 228 7.74 -3.32 -30.64
N ASN A 229 8.11 -4.05 -31.68
CA ASN A 229 9.31 -4.89 -31.78
C ASN A 229 9.47 -6.01 -30.74
N VAL A 230 8.82 -7.14 -30.96
CA VAL A 230 9.37 -8.43 -30.55
C VAL A 230 10.04 -9.05 -31.77
N ILE A 231 11.36 -8.92 -31.84
CA ILE A 231 12.18 -9.81 -32.67
C ILE A 231 12.14 -11.16 -31.93
N VAL A 232 11.57 -12.17 -32.59
CA VAL A 232 11.58 -13.57 -32.21
C VAL A 232 13.01 -14.07 -32.15
#